data_da3c9314a89f05da98f7049d911c4ad8
#
_entry.id   da3c9314a89f05da98f7049d911c4ad8
#
_cell.length_a   1.000
_cell.length_b   1.000
_cell.length_c   1.000
_cell.angle_alpha   90.00
_cell.angle_beta   90.00
_cell.angle_gamma   90.00
#
_symmetry.space_group_name_H-M   'P 1'
#
loop_
_entity.id
_entity.type
_entity.pdbx_description
1 polymer ?
#
loop_
_entity_poly.entity_id
_entity_poly.type
_entity_poly.pdbx_seq_one_letter_code
_entity_poly.pdbx_strand_id
1 'polypeptide(L)'
;MADVKIVEKKIEQEAEQLYERYRDQMDLYEKSIVAKIKGGLHPYDVYALGKQLEAFDIYRAICEEDGNLNQLGKIPTIAYDVITVAYGTSVIPVIASVQPIDEEQGAVYFKNVKAGTTKGSITAGTTFASATSAGTTPTGYASNYVEGEVVGTGDGATTTFSATLAQKPVRSQTVKITLEGSTTVFGQDDGKGNIIGAGVSGTINYTTGEISLTFTTAPESGKKIYASYQSNLELAEDIPSIQTYWDSTTVMARVYALKGSIGLLQSYGMRRRFGLVAEDELARDLVSEINAEIGGDIIRKLVASAPGSVEWSKTPPSGISYYEHKQTFKDALADVESVLVGQAGRGVISVLIAGRNVAAIVSTLPGFTKLTDGSTIGAHIYGTLDGMTVVRVVDASVLDPNKAVAIYKGANPFEAAAVYAPYMPLTVTTTLPAGKNPLGNQRAAAVWAGVEVLVKNFAVTLNVTTS
;
A
#
# COMPACT_ATOMS: atom_id res chain seq x y z
N MET A 1 15.23 -13.40 7.51
CA MET A 1 16.06 -12.23 7.18
C MET A 1 16.98 -12.46 5.99
N ALA A 2 17.54 -13.67 5.82
CA ALA A 2 18.42 -13.96 4.67
C ALA A 2 17.69 -13.84 3.34
N ASP A 3 16.50 -14.41 3.22
CA ASP A 3 15.75 -14.45 1.95
C ASP A 3 15.27 -13.07 1.46
N VAL A 4 14.87 -12.16 2.38
CA VAL A 4 14.44 -10.79 2.03
C VAL A 4 15.60 -9.99 1.45
N LYS A 5 16.78 -10.05 2.12
CA LYS A 5 17.99 -9.38 1.62
C LYS A 5 18.49 -9.98 0.30
N ILE A 6 18.23 -11.26 0.06
CA ILE A 6 18.58 -11.91 -1.20
C ILE A 6 17.69 -11.36 -2.34
N VAL A 7 16.38 -11.23 -2.12
CA VAL A 7 15.45 -10.68 -3.13
C VAL A 7 15.75 -9.20 -3.39
N GLU A 8 15.94 -8.39 -2.34
CA GLU A 8 16.30 -6.98 -2.49
C GLU A 8 17.63 -6.83 -3.27
N LYS A 9 18.64 -7.59 -2.88
CA LYS A 9 19.93 -7.59 -3.58
C LYS A 9 19.84 -8.05 -5.03
N LYS A 10 18.94 -9.02 -5.31
CA LYS A 10 18.71 -9.48 -6.68
C LYS A 10 18.04 -8.40 -7.52
N ILE A 11 17.04 -7.70 -6.98
CA ILE A 11 16.39 -6.56 -7.64
C ILE A 11 17.40 -5.44 -7.90
N GLU A 12 18.28 -5.12 -6.93
CA GLU A 12 19.33 -4.12 -7.11
C GLU A 12 20.31 -4.51 -8.21
N GLN A 13 20.73 -5.78 -8.26
CA GLN A 13 21.62 -6.27 -9.32
C GLN A 13 20.97 -6.25 -10.70
N GLU A 14 19.70 -6.66 -10.79
CA GLU A 14 18.95 -6.57 -12.05
C GLU A 14 18.71 -5.11 -12.45
N ALA A 15 18.42 -4.22 -11.50
CA ALA A 15 18.29 -2.80 -11.76
C ALA A 15 19.57 -2.19 -12.33
N GLU A 16 20.74 -2.57 -11.81
CA GLU A 16 22.03 -2.11 -12.34
C GLU A 16 22.26 -2.57 -13.80
N GLN A 17 21.94 -3.83 -14.12
CA GLN A 17 22.01 -4.35 -15.48
C GLN A 17 21.04 -3.63 -16.44
N LEU A 18 19.82 -3.38 -15.98
CA LEU A 18 18.80 -2.67 -16.76
C LEU A 18 19.17 -1.19 -16.94
N TYR A 19 19.79 -0.56 -15.94
CA TYR A 19 20.32 0.80 -16.06
C TYR A 19 21.38 0.89 -17.17
N GLU A 20 22.35 0.00 -17.18
CA GLU A 20 23.40 -0.01 -18.21
C GLU A 20 22.81 -0.27 -19.62
N ARG A 21 21.79 -1.13 -19.71
CA ARG A 21 21.13 -1.47 -20.98
C ARG A 21 20.29 -0.32 -21.55
N TYR A 22 19.58 0.43 -20.68
CA TYR A 22 18.65 1.49 -21.08
C TYR A 22 19.06 2.86 -20.53
N ARG A 23 20.34 3.16 -20.52
CA ARG A 23 20.95 4.35 -19.90
C ARG A 23 20.28 5.65 -20.33
N ASP A 24 20.09 5.85 -21.63
CA ASP A 24 19.51 7.10 -22.16
C ASP A 24 18.08 7.32 -21.64
N GLN A 25 17.30 6.25 -21.52
CA GLN A 25 15.94 6.30 -20.98
C GLN A 25 15.92 6.54 -19.46
N MET A 26 16.88 5.98 -18.74
CA MET A 26 17.02 6.22 -17.30
C MET A 26 17.43 7.68 -17.01
N ASP A 27 18.34 8.24 -17.80
CA ASP A 27 18.74 9.65 -17.73
C ASP A 27 17.57 10.59 -18.08
N LEU A 28 16.70 10.17 -19.00
CA LEU A 28 15.47 10.90 -19.34
C LEU A 28 14.46 10.84 -18.18
N TYR A 29 14.29 9.68 -17.57
CA TYR A 29 13.40 9.50 -16.42
C TYR A 29 13.86 10.31 -15.20
N GLU A 30 15.16 10.37 -14.92
CA GLU A 30 15.72 11.15 -13.80
C GLU A 30 15.33 12.64 -13.87
N LYS A 31 15.16 13.18 -15.06
CA LYS A 31 14.70 14.57 -15.28
C LYS A 31 13.19 14.75 -15.05
N SER A 32 12.44 13.69 -14.91
CA SER A 32 10.98 13.71 -14.77
C SER A 32 10.52 14.29 -13.42
N ILE A 33 9.24 14.67 -13.35
CA ILE A 33 8.61 15.17 -12.13
C ILE A 33 8.56 14.08 -11.05
N VAL A 34 8.27 12.85 -11.45
CA VAL A 34 8.17 11.70 -10.52
C VAL A 34 9.51 11.42 -9.86
N ALA A 35 10.60 11.37 -10.62
CA ALA A 35 11.95 11.18 -10.08
C ALA A 35 12.35 12.31 -9.12
N LYS A 36 12.05 13.57 -9.46
CA LYS A 36 12.33 14.72 -8.58
C LYS A 36 11.59 14.65 -7.26
N ILE A 37 10.32 14.24 -7.26
CA ILE A 37 9.51 14.08 -6.03
C ILE A 37 10.06 12.96 -5.15
N LYS A 38 10.53 11.87 -5.76
CA LYS A 38 11.11 10.72 -5.04
C LYS A 38 12.55 10.95 -4.55
N GLY A 39 13.15 12.08 -4.88
CA GLY A 39 14.52 12.42 -4.47
C GLY A 39 15.61 11.85 -5.36
N GLY A 40 15.29 11.47 -6.58
CA GLY A 40 16.21 10.96 -7.59
C GLY A 40 15.86 9.58 -8.14
N LEU A 41 16.82 8.93 -8.75
CA LEU A 41 16.68 7.62 -9.36
C LEU A 41 16.79 6.53 -8.29
N HIS A 42 15.68 5.85 -8.00
CA HIS A 42 15.65 4.77 -7.03
C HIS A 42 15.80 3.41 -7.73
N PRO A 43 16.56 2.42 -7.18
CA PRO A 43 16.76 1.11 -7.82
C PRO A 43 15.46 0.38 -8.22
N TYR A 44 14.42 0.51 -7.43
CA TYR A 44 13.10 -0.09 -7.74
C TYR A 44 12.38 0.57 -8.92
N ASP A 45 12.55 1.88 -9.11
CA ASP A 45 12.01 2.57 -10.28
C ASP A 45 12.79 2.20 -11.55
N VAL A 46 14.11 2.07 -11.44
CA VAL A 46 14.97 1.55 -12.52
C VAL A 46 14.54 0.14 -12.92
N TYR A 47 14.33 -0.73 -11.92
CA TYR A 47 13.85 -2.09 -12.16
C TYR A 47 12.46 -2.08 -12.84
N ALA A 48 11.50 -1.34 -12.30
CA ALA A 48 10.15 -1.28 -12.81
C ALA A 48 10.05 -0.71 -14.24
N LEU A 49 10.80 0.36 -14.53
CA LEU A 49 10.88 0.95 -15.86
C LEU A 49 11.66 0.04 -16.81
N GLY A 50 12.80 -0.49 -16.36
CA GLY A 50 13.66 -1.37 -17.16
C GLY A 50 12.93 -2.64 -17.60
N LYS A 51 12.14 -3.25 -16.72
CA LYS A 51 11.30 -4.41 -17.07
C LYS A 51 10.21 -4.07 -18.10
N GLN A 52 9.64 -2.88 -18.04
CA GLN A 52 8.70 -2.43 -19.08
C GLN A 52 9.38 -2.25 -20.44
N LEU A 53 10.61 -1.72 -20.45
CA LEU A 53 11.40 -1.58 -21.69
C LEU A 53 11.84 -2.95 -22.23
N GLU A 54 12.19 -3.90 -21.36
CA GLU A 54 12.50 -5.28 -21.73
C GLU A 54 11.27 -6.00 -22.32
N ALA A 55 10.08 -5.85 -21.72
CA ALA A 55 8.84 -6.37 -22.26
C ALA A 55 8.51 -5.76 -23.63
N PHE A 56 8.86 -4.49 -23.85
CA PHE A 56 8.74 -3.89 -25.19
C PHE A 56 9.72 -4.49 -26.20
N ASP A 57 10.95 -4.83 -25.80
CA ASP A 57 11.91 -5.56 -26.66
C ASP A 57 11.36 -6.91 -27.09
N ILE A 58 10.73 -7.65 -26.18
CA ILE A 58 10.08 -8.93 -26.48
C ILE A 58 8.94 -8.74 -27.48
N TYR A 59 8.07 -7.76 -27.24
CA TYR A 59 6.97 -7.43 -28.16
C TYR A 59 7.49 -7.04 -29.55
N ARG A 60 8.56 -6.27 -29.62
CA ARG A 60 9.22 -5.90 -30.87
C ARG A 60 9.75 -7.12 -31.62
N ALA A 61 10.42 -8.04 -30.92
CA ALA A 61 10.95 -9.26 -31.52
C ALA A 61 9.83 -10.12 -32.12
N ILE A 62 8.70 -10.27 -31.42
CA ILE A 62 7.52 -10.99 -31.93
C ILE A 62 6.98 -10.32 -33.20
N CYS A 63 6.87 -9.00 -33.22
CA CYS A 63 6.41 -8.27 -34.41
C CYS A 63 7.39 -8.36 -35.59
N GLU A 64 8.70 -8.49 -35.32
CA GLU A 64 9.74 -8.72 -36.33
C GLU A 64 9.60 -10.11 -36.96
N GLU A 65 9.34 -11.14 -36.16
CA GLU A 65 9.12 -12.52 -36.64
C GLU A 65 7.84 -12.65 -37.46
N ASP A 66 6.76 -11.99 -37.05
CA ASP A 66 5.47 -12.01 -37.75
C ASP A 66 5.42 -11.13 -39.01
N GLY A 67 6.50 -10.42 -39.35
CA GLY A 67 6.54 -9.50 -40.49
C GLY A 67 5.68 -8.25 -40.35
N ASN A 68 5.20 -7.96 -39.15
CA ASN A 68 4.32 -6.83 -38.82
C ASN A 68 5.08 -5.56 -38.37
N LEU A 69 6.35 -5.44 -38.70
CA LEU A 69 7.19 -4.27 -38.41
C LEU A 69 6.57 -2.93 -38.88
N ASN A 70 5.74 -2.98 -39.90
CA ASN A 70 5.04 -1.79 -40.39
C ASN A 70 4.02 -1.21 -39.36
N GLN A 71 3.58 -2.00 -38.40
CA GLN A 71 2.67 -1.54 -37.34
C GLN A 71 3.39 -0.84 -36.20
N LEU A 72 4.63 -1.23 -35.91
CA LEU A 72 5.46 -0.63 -34.86
C LEU A 72 6.21 0.66 -35.28
N GLY A 73 6.33 0.89 -36.59
CA GLY A 73 7.03 2.05 -37.15
C GLY A 73 8.55 1.90 -37.20
N LYS A 74 9.11 2.78 -38.05
CA LYS A 74 10.56 2.79 -38.33
C LYS A 74 11.45 3.22 -37.16
N ILE A 75 10.90 3.58 -35.98
CA ILE A 75 11.68 4.26 -34.95
C ILE A 75 11.41 3.63 -33.56
N PRO A 76 12.11 2.52 -33.22
CA PRO A 76 12.07 1.95 -31.86
C PRO A 76 12.43 2.98 -30.78
N THR A 77 13.38 3.87 -31.05
CA THR A 77 13.86 4.92 -30.13
C THR A 77 12.73 5.81 -29.61
N ILE A 78 11.81 6.23 -30.48
CA ILE A 78 10.68 7.08 -30.08
C ILE A 78 9.72 6.30 -29.14
N ALA A 79 9.54 5.00 -29.35
CA ALA A 79 8.69 4.19 -28.51
C ALA A 79 9.25 4.06 -27.08
N TYR A 80 10.54 3.87 -26.92
CA TYR A 80 11.20 3.87 -25.61
C TYR A 80 11.04 5.20 -24.90
N ASP A 81 11.25 6.31 -25.61
CA ASP A 81 11.07 7.65 -25.05
C ASP A 81 9.63 7.91 -24.63
N VAL A 82 8.65 7.45 -25.41
CA VAL A 82 7.22 7.57 -25.05
C VAL A 82 6.90 6.80 -23.79
N ILE A 83 7.38 5.56 -23.66
CA ILE A 83 7.19 4.75 -22.44
C ILE A 83 7.81 5.47 -21.24
N THR A 84 9.04 5.94 -21.37
CA THR A 84 9.78 6.62 -20.30
C THR A 84 9.12 7.93 -19.88
N VAL A 85 8.71 8.76 -20.82
CA VAL A 85 8.01 10.04 -20.53
C VAL A 85 6.64 9.77 -19.93
N ALA A 86 5.88 8.80 -20.46
CA ALA A 86 4.58 8.41 -19.92
C ALA A 86 4.69 7.95 -18.46
N TYR A 87 5.68 7.14 -18.14
CA TYR A 87 5.95 6.69 -16.79
C TYR A 87 6.36 7.84 -15.86
N GLY A 88 7.26 8.71 -16.32
CA GLY A 88 7.79 9.83 -15.54
C GLY A 88 6.83 11.02 -15.33
N THR A 89 5.74 11.10 -16.10
CA THR A 89 4.70 12.14 -15.95
C THR A 89 3.41 11.62 -15.33
N SER A 90 3.22 10.30 -15.29
CA SER A 90 2.04 9.66 -14.74
C SER A 90 1.99 9.77 -13.22
N VAL A 91 0.79 9.82 -12.66
CA VAL A 91 0.55 9.71 -11.21
C VAL A 91 0.73 8.29 -10.69
N ILE A 92 0.67 7.29 -11.58
CA ILE A 92 0.67 5.85 -11.22
C ILE A 92 1.85 5.48 -10.33
N PRO A 93 3.12 5.82 -10.67
CA PRO A 93 4.26 5.46 -9.83
C PRO A 93 4.30 6.20 -8.48
N VAL A 94 3.50 7.26 -8.31
CA VAL A 94 3.37 7.99 -7.06
C VAL A 94 2.34 7.34 -6.14
N ILE A 95 1.16 6.98 -6.68
CA ILE A 95 0.03 6.44 -5.89
C ILE A 95 0.08 4.93 -5.71
N ALA A 96 0.74 4.19 -6.60
CA ALA A 96 0.81 2.73 -6.57
C ALA A 96 2.27 2.23 -6.62
N SER A 97 2.48 1.03 -6.14
CA SER A 97 3.71 0.27 -6.41
C SER A 97 3.65 -0.31 -7.82
N VAL A 98 4.77 -0.32 -8.52
CA VAL A 98 4.86 -0.90 -9.85
C VAL A 98 5.57 -2.25 -9.75
N GLN A 99 4.84 -3.34 -10.02
CA GLN A 99 5.36 -4.70 -10.03
C GLN A 99 5.02 -5.36 -11.37
N PRO A 100 5.95 -5.36 -12.35
CA PRO A 100 5.73 -6.01 -13.64
C PRO A 100 5.42 -7.49 -13.48
N ILE A 101 4.57 -8.02 -14.34
CA ILE A 101 4.18 -9.44 -14.38
C ILE A 101 4.52 -10.02 -15.74
N ASP A 102 4.90 -11.31 -15.75
CA ASP A 102 5.33 -12.02 -16.97
C ASP A 102 4.18 -12.77 -17.65
N GLU A 103 3.03 -12.89 -16.97
CA GLU A 103 1.83 -13.60 -17.46
C GLU A 103 0.59 -12.70 -17.32
N GLU A 104 -0.47 -12.96 -18.10
CA GLU A 104 -1.75 -12.25 -18.03
C GLU A 104 -2.37 -12.28 -16.63
N GLN A 105 -2.18 -13.41 -15.93
CA GLN A 105 -2.56 -13.58 -14.54
C GLN A 105 -1.31 -13.81 -13.71
N GLY A 106 -0.78 -12.73 -13.13
CA GLY A 106 0.45 -12.75 -12.35
C GLY A 106 0.22 -12.64 -10.85
N ALA A 107 1.21 -13.07 -10.08
CA ALA A 107 1.24 -12.86 -8.63
C ALA A 107 2.03 -11.58 -8.31
N VAL A 108 1.44 -10.72 -7.48
CA VAL A 108 2.12 -9.55 -6.90
C VAL A 108 2.35 -9.79 -5.42
N TYR A 109 3.47 -9.33 -4.91
CA TYR A 109 3.95 -9.68 -3.59
C TYR A 109 3.89 -8.50 -2.63
N PHE A 110 3.62 -8.80 -1.36
CA PHE A 110 3.70 -7.84 -0.27
C PHE A 110 4.21 -8.52 1.01
N LYS A 111 4.83 -7.72 1.88
CA LYS A 111 5.51 -8.20 3.07
C LYS A 111 4.58 -8.21 4.27
N ASN A 112 4.49 -9.35 4.96
CA ASN A 112 3.80 -9.52 6.24
C ASN A 112 4.74 -10.04 7.32
N VAL A 113 4.46 -9.68 8.59
CA VAL A 113 5.15 -10.19 9.76
C VAL A 113 4.12 -10.88 10.65
N LYS A 114 4.37 -12.14 11.00
CA LYS A 114 3.47 -12.99 11.80
C LYS A 114 4.18 -13.50 13.06
N ALA A 115 3.40 -13.79 14.10
CA ALA A 115 3.88 -14.52 15.25
C ALA A 115 4.30 -15.93 14.83
N GLY A 116 5.52 -16.34 15.13
CA GLY A 116 5.99 -17.71 14.89
C GLY A 116 5.59 -18.68 16.00
N THR A 117 5.43 -18.17 17.21
CA THR A 117 5.04 -18.95 18.41
C THR A 117 3.85 -18.33 19.10
N THR A 118 3.05 -19.15 19.78
CA THR A 118 1.95 -18.66 20.63
C THR A 118 2.53 -18.10 21.93
N LYS A 119 2.07 -16.90 22.32
CA LYS A 119 2.46 -16.27 23.59
C LYS A 119 1.32 -15.45 24.17
N GLY A 120 0.84 -15.83 25.34
CA GLY A 120 -0.30 -15.20 26.00
C GLY A 120 -1.55 -15.25 25.12
N SER A 121 -2.16 -14.11 24.88
CA SER A 121 -3.33 -13.97 24.01
C SER A 121 -2.99 -14.00 22.51
N ILE A 122 -1.70 -13.97 22.14
CA ILE A 122 -1.24 -13.95 20.75
C ILE A 122 -0.96 -15.36 20.27
N THR A 123 -1.73 -15.86 19.33
CA THR A 123 -1.54 -17.19 18.73
C THR A 123 -0.53 -17.16 17.60
N ALA A 124 0.19 -18.27 17.41
CA ALA A 124 1.08 -18.45 16.25
C ALA A 124 0.29 -18.24 14.96
N GLY A 125 0.89 -17.55 13.98
CA GLY A 125 0.25 -17.15 12.74
C GLY A 125 -0.49 -15.81 12.78
N THR A 126 -0.69 -15.20 13.97
CA THR A 126 -1.27 -13.85 14.08
C THR A 126 -0.37 -12.84 13.39
N THR A 127 -0.94 -12.03 12.50
CA THR A 127 -0.21 -11.03 11.74
C THR A 127 -0.03 -9.75 12.55
N PHE A 128 1.20 -9.27 12.67
CA PHE A 128 1.55 -8.09 13.48
C PHE A 128 1.41 -6.77 12.73
N ALA A 129 1.74 -6.77 11.46
CA ALA A 129 1.69 -5.58 10.62
C ALA A 129 1.06 -5.98 9.29
N SER A 130 -0.23 -6.26 9.31
CA SER A 130 -0.94 -6.78 8.15
C SER A 130 -1.78 -5.75 7.45
N ALA A 131 -1.84 -5.98 6.17
CA ALA A 131 -2.79 -5.45 5.22
C ALA A 131 -4.27 -5.66 5.58
N THR A 132 -4.60 -6.63 6.40
CA THR A 132 -5.98 -7.13 6.54
C THR A 132 -6.54 -7.06 7.95
N SER A 133 -5.73 -6.86 8.98
CA SER A 133 -6.21 -6.68 10.36
C SER A 133 -5.74 -5.36 10.94
N ALA A 134 -6.60 -4.71 11.71
CA ALA A 134 -6.21 -3.59 12.54
C ALA A 134 -4.96 -4.00 13.33
N GLY A 135 -3.85 -3.32 13.08
CA GLY A 135 -2.56 -3.68 13.62
C GLY A 135 -2.59 -3.65 15.14
N THR A 136 -2.82 -4.79 15.74
CA THR A 136 -2.46 -4.98 17.13
C THR A 136 -0.96 -5.16 17.15
N THR A 137 -0.26 -4.07 17.45
CA THR A 137 1.14 -4.18 17.83
C THR A 137 1.18 -5.05 19.08
N PRO A 138 1.81 -6.23 19.06
CA PRO A 138 1.78 -7.12 20.21
C PRO A 138 2.66 -6.54 21.30
N THR A 139 2.04 -5.78 22.19
CA THR A 139 2.67 -5.28 23.41
C THR A 139 3.14 -6.48 24.22
N GLY A 140 4.43 -6.51 24.54
CA GLY A 140 5.02 -7.55 25.38
C GLY A 140 5.38 -8.86 24.68
N TYR A 141 5.18 -9.01 23.36
CA TYR A 141 5.54 -10.26 22.67
C TYR A 141 7.04 -10.57 22.76
N ALA A 142 7.91 -9.58 22.67
CA ALA A 142 9.36 -9.73 22.76
C ALA A 142 9.90 -9.78 24.21
N SER A 143 9.06 -9.49 25.23
CA SER A 143 9.48 -9.53 26.64
C SER A 143 9.41 -10.96 27.17
N ASN A 144 9.98 -11.21 28.35
CA ASN A 144 9.79 -12.48 29.07
C ASN A 144 8.45 -12.56 29.81
N TYR A 145 7.68 -11.48 29.84
CA TYR A 145 6.37 -11.42 30.48
C TYR A 145 5.28 -11.95 29.52
N VAL A 146 4.47 -12.85 30.02
CA VAL A 146 3.29 -13.40 29.32
C VAL A 146 2.07 -12.84 30.02
N GLU A 147 1.24 -12.14 29.28
CA GLU A 147 0.01 -11.55 29.80
C GLU A 147 -1.21 -12.31 29.29
N GLY A 148 -2.06 -12.74 30.21
CA GLY A 148 -3.39 -13.24 29.89
C GLY A 148 -3.44 -14.53 29.08
N GLU A 149 -2.58 -15.52 29.37
CA GLU A 149 -2.72 -16.86 28.79
C GLU A 149 -3.93 -17.57 29.34
N VAL A 150 -4.78 -18.09 28.45
CA VAL A 150 -6.03 -18.78 28.85
C VAL A 150 -5.69 -20.16 29.39
N VAL A 151 -5.98 -20.40 30.67
CA VAL A 151 -5.82 -21.68 31.34
C VAL A 151 -7.11 -22.45 31.51
N GLY A 152 -8.26 -21.83 31.27
CA GLY A 152 -9.58 -22.47 31.31
C GLY A 152 -10.69 -21.48 30.98
N THR A 153 -11.89 -22.02 30.78
CA THR A 153 -13.13 -21.25 30.62
C THR A 153 -14.15 -21.75 31.60
N GLY A 154 -14.75 -20.88 32.39
CA GLY A 154 -15.80 -21.20 33.35
C GLY A 154 -17.06 -21.71 32.64
N ASP A 155 -17.74 -22.66 33.29
CA ASP A 155 -19.02 -23.20 32.89
C ASP A 155 -20.14 -22.99 33.94
N GLY A 156 -19.77 -22.30 35.04
CA GLY A 156 -20.65 -22.05 36.18
C GLY A 156 -20.77 -23.22 37.15
N ALA A 157 -20.15 -24.37 36.90
CA ALA A 157 -20.27 -25.59 37.71
C ALA A 157 -18.87 -26.16 38.10
N THR A 158 -17.92 -26.15 37.17
CA THR A 158 -16.59 -26.71 37.39
C THR A 158 -15.73 -25.77 38.23
N THR A 159 -15.09 -26.31 39.25
CA THR A 159 -14.20 -25.59 40.17
C THR A 159 -12.72 -25.87 39.90
N THR A 160 -12.37 -26.99 39.25
CA THR A 160 -10.97 -27.39 39.04
C THR A 160 -10.58 -27.26 37.57
N PHE A 161 -9.47 -26.58 37.30
CA PHE A 161 -8.95 -26.36 35.96
C PHE A 161 -7.46 -26.75 35.92
N SER A 162 -7.06 -27.48 34.90
CA SER A 162 -5.66 -27.86 34.66
C SER A 162 -5.24 -27.49 33.25
N ALA A 163 -4.06 -26.91 33.12
CA ALA A 163 -3.49 -26.51 31.84
C ALA A 163 -1.95 -26.60 31.87
N THR A 164 -1.34 -26.50 30.70
CA THR A 164 0.11 -26.38 30.57
C THR A 164 0.41 -25.02 29.93
N LEU A 165 1.18 -24.19 30.63
CA LEU A 165 1.60 -22.87 30.14
C LEU A 165 2.51 -23.01 28.93
N ALA A 166 2.30 -22.17 27.93
CA ALA A 166 2.98 -22.27 26.63
C ALA A 166 4.46 -21.86 26.73
N GLN A 167 4.77 -20.83 27.54
CA GLN A 167 6.13 -20.31 27.67
C GLN A 167 6.78 -20.85 28.95
N LYS A 168 7.56 -21.87 28.80
CA LYS A 168 8.27 -22.59 29.91
C LYS A 168 9.79 -22.63 29.68
N PRO A 169 10.61 -22.75 30.73
CA PRO A 169 10.27 -22.78 32.16
C PRO A 169 9.71 -21.45 32.69
N VAL A 170 8.83 -21.53 33.67
CA VAL A 170 8.23 -20.38 34.34
C VAL A 170 9.12 -19.88 35.45
N ARG A 171 9.25 -18.57 35.60
CA ARG A 171 10.00 -17.98 36.73
C ARG A 171 9.15 -18.01 38.01
N SER A 172 9.73 -18.51 39.11
CA SER A 172 9.04 -18.55 40.40
C SER A 172 8.66 -17.17 40.93
N GLN A 173 7.60 -17.08 41.72
CA GLN A 173 7.01 -15.86 42.30
C GLN A 173 6.42 -14.87 41.28
N THR A 174 6.13 -15.31 40.05
CA THR A 174 5.64 -14.39 38.99
C THR A 174 4.24 -14.70 38.50
N VAL A 175 3.72 -15.89 38.82
CA VAL A 175 2.39 -16.29 38.29
C VAL A 175 1.25 -15.59 39.03
N LYS A 176 0.34 -14.99 38.28
CA LYS A 176 -0.88 -14.32 38.75
C LYS A 176 -2.07 -14.83 37.98
N ILE A 177 -3.13 -15.15 38.73
CA ILE A 177 -4.40 -15.64 38.15
C ILE A 177 -5.43 -14.54 38.21
N THR A 178 -6.08 -14.25 37.05
CA THR A 178 -7.14 -13.27 36.90
C THR A 178 -8.31 -13.88 36.15
N LEU A 179 -9.51 -13.30 36.27
CA LEU A 179 -10.71 -13.67 35.51
C LEU A 179 -11.02 -12.60 34.48
N GLU A 180 -11.64 -12.99 33.38
CA GLU A 180 -12.08 -12.10 32.32
C GLU A 180 -12.96 -10.97 32.85
N GLY A 181 -12.63 -9.73 32.49
CA GLY A 181 -13.34 -8.53 32.94
C GLY A 181 -12.98 -8.08 34.38
N SER A 182 -12.02 -8.73 35.05
CA SER A 182 -11.56 -8.34 36.39
C SER A 182 -10.07 -8.00 36.39
N THR A 183 -9.73 -6.90 37.01
CA THR A 183 -8.33 -6.51 37.31
C THR A 183 -7.82 -7.11 38.63
N THR A 184 -8.69 -7.79 39.38
CA THR A 184 -8.35 -8.37 40.68
C THR A 184 -7.54 -9.65 40.47
N VAL A 185 -6.40 -9.76 41.17
CA VAL A 185 -5.62 -11.00 41.23
C VAL A 185 -6.28 -11.95 42.21
N PHE A 186 -6.84 -13.06 41.72
CA PHE A 186 -7.51 -14.09 42.52
C PHE A 186 -6.50 -15.03 43.16
N GLY A 187 -5.37 -15.29 42.55
CA GLY A 187 -4.32 -16.14 43.07
C GLY A 187 -2.93 -15.70 42.63
N GLN A 188 -1.96 -15.91 43.48
CA GLN A 188 -0.55 -15.62 43.21
C GLN A 188 0.34 -16.78 43.68
N ASP A 189 1.42 -17.00 42.94
CA ASP A 189 2.48 -17.98 43.24
C ASP A 189 3.29 -17.59 44.48
N ASP A 190 3.49 -18.54 45.38
CA ASP A 190 4.27 -18.39 46.62
C ASP A 190 5.78 -18.62 46.44
N GLY A 191 6.23 -18.98 45.23
CA GLY A 191 7.61 -19.33 44.91
C GLY A 191 8.04 -20.74 45.29
N LYS A 192 7.13 -21.56 45.87
CA LYS A 192 7.37 -22.96 46.25
C LYS A 192 6.54 -23.95 45.42
N GLY A 193 5.87 -23.47 44.41
CA GLY A 193 5.01 -24.26 43.53
C GLY A 193 3.56 -24.28 43.94
N ASN A 194 3.11 -23.44 44.90
CA ASN A 194 1.73 -23.33 45.26
C ASN A 194 1.15 -21.99 44.81
N ILE A 195 -0.09 -22.00 44.35
CA ILE A 195 -0.88 -20.79 44.04
C ILE A 195 -1.82 -20.54 45.19
N ILE A 196 -1.71 -19.37 45.80
CA ILE A 196 -2.49 -18.99 46.99
C ILE A 196 -3.25 -17.70 46.69
N GLY A 197 -4.50 -17.65 47.04
CA GLY A 197 -5.31 -16.43 46.85
C GLY A 197 -6.68 -16.48 47.46
N ALA A 198 -7.40 -15.37 47.43
CA ALA A 198 -8.78 -15.28 47.93
C ALA A 198 -9.73 -15.90 46.90
N GLY A 199 -10.12 -17.16 47.13
CA GLY A 199 -11.06 -17.87 46.30
C GLY A 199 -10.44 -18.80 45.25
N VAL A 200 -9.10 -18.91 45.18
CA VAL A 200 -8.41 -19.88 44.35
C VAL A 200 -7.18 -20.44 45.09
N SER A 201 -6.98 -21.75 44.97
CA SER A 201 -5.76 -22.46 45.39
C SER A 201 -5.28 -23.33 44.25
N GLY A 202 -4.02 -23.70 44.25
CA GLY A 202 -3.51 -24.52 43.14
C GLY A 202 -2.04 -24.86 43.28
N THR A 203 -1.51 -25.53 42.28
CA THR A 203 -0.08 -25.89 42.16
C THR A 203 0.44 -25.53 40.77
N ILE A 204 1.73 -25.25 40.71
CA ILE A 204 2.45 -25.03 39.47
C ILE A 204 3.79 -25.78 39.48
N ASN A 205 4.11 -26.42 38.38
CA ASN A 205 5.42 -26.94 38.09
C ASN A 205 6.19 -25.96 37.18
N TYR A 206 7.20 -25.30 37.69
CA TYR A 206 7.92 -24.28 36.93
C TYR A 206 8.65 -24.82 35.72
N THR A 207 9.11 -26.06 35.72
CA THR A 207 9.86 -26.67 34.63
C THR A 207 8.96 -27.12 33.49
N THR A 208 7.85 -27.80 33.82
CA THR A 208 6.91 -28.34 32.82
C THR A 208 5.83 -27.33 32.42
N GLY A 209 5.63 -26.28 33.23
CA GLY A 209 4.56 -25.30 33.03
C GLY A 209 3.17 -25.83 33.39
N GLU A 210 3.05 -27.03 33.97
CA GLU A 210 1.77 -27.60 34.41
C GLU A 210 1.22 -26.80 35.57
N ILE A 211 -0.04 -26.33 35.41
CA ILE A 211 -0.77 -25.59 36.44
C ILE A 211 -2.09 -26.28 36.72
N SER A 212 -2.40 -26.40 38.00
CA SER A 212 -3.73 -26.90 38.46
C SER A 212 -4.32 -25.90 39.44
N LEU A 213 -5.55 -25.46 39.18
CA LEU A 213 -6.25 -24.43 39.93
C LEU A 213 -7.57 -25.01 40.47
N THR A 214 -7.89 -24.71 41.72
CA THR A 214 -9.17 -25.05 42.34
C THR A 214 -9.79 -23.77 42.89
N PHE A 215 -10.93 -23.38 42.35
CA PHE A 215 -11.71 -22.23 42.78
C PHE A 215 -12.68 -22.63 43.90
N THR A 216 -12.84 -21.77 44.90
CA THR A 216 -13.84 -21.94 45.96
C THR A 216 -15.27 -21.80 45.42
N THR A 217 -15.48 -20.93 44.45
CA THR A 217 -16.74 -20.76 43.74
C THR A 217 -16.46 -20.92 42.24
N ALA A 218 -17.27 -21.73 41.56
CA ALA A 218 -17.10 -21.96 40.13
C ALA A 218 -17.15 -20.62 39.34
N PRO A 219 -16.21 -20.35 38.44
CA PRO A 219 -16.25 -19.20 37.57
C PRO A 219 -17.50 -19.20 36.68
N GLU A 220 -18.08 -18.02 36.47
CA GLU A 220 -19.28 -17.85 35.65
C GLU A 220 -19.11 -18.44 34.22
N SER A 221 -20.22 -18.96 33.69
CA SER A 221 -20.22 -19.53 32.35
C SER A 221 -19.75 -18.54 31.29
N GLY A 222 -18.77 -18.97 30.44
CA GLY A 222 -18.18 -18.19 29.39
C GLY A 222 -16.99 -17.33 29.82
N LYS A 223 -16.75 -17.11 31.12
CA LYS A 223 -15.61 -16.34 31.63
C LYS A 223 -14.30 -17.11 31.47
N LYS A 224 -13.30 -16.47 30.85
CA LYS A 224 -11.97 -17.06 30.73
C LYS A 224 -11.14 -16.82 31.99
N ILE A 225 -10.32 -17.81 32.33
CA ILE A 225 -9.36 -17.80 33.42
C ILE A 225 -8.00 -17.51 32.79
N TYR A 226 -7.34 -16.47 33.24
CA TYR A 226 -6.05 -16.03 32.70
C TYR A 226 -4.93 -16.25 33.70
N ALA A 227 -3.80 -16.75 33.21
CA ALA A 227 -2.52 -16.75 33.90
C ALA A 227 -1.57 -15.71 33.26
N SER A 228 -1.01 -14.83 34.09
CA SER A 228 0.08 -13.92 33.70
C SER A 228 1.32 -14.27 34.47
N TYR A 229 2.47 -14.37 33.79
CA TYR A 229 3.70 -14.85 34.39
C TYR A 229 4.93 -14.38 33.62
N GLN A 230 6.14 -14.64 34.18
CA GLN A 230 7.40 -14.45 33.47
C GLN A 230 8.01 -15.81 33.11
N SER A 231 8.42 -15.96 31.85
CA SER A 231 9.24 -17.12 31.44
C SER A 231 10.70 -16.87 31.75
N ASN A 232 11.44 -17.95 32.00
CA ASN A 232 12.88 -17.92 32.17
C ASN A 232 13.56 -18.18 30.82
N LEU A 233 13.86 -17.10 30.09
CA LEU A 233 14.38 -17.17 28.71
C LEU A 233 15.79 -17.80 28.65
N GLU A 234 16.54 -17.83 29.77
CA GLU A 234 17.87 -18.45 29.80
C GLU A 234 17.81 -20.00 29.75
N LEU A 235 16.71 -20.57 30.23
CA LEU A 235 16.46 -22.00 30.23
C LEU A 235 15.35 -22.44 29.26
N ALA A 236 14.74 -21.49 28.53
CA ALA A 236 13.66 -21.78 27.62
C ALA A 236 14.20 -22.47 26.37
N GLU A 237 13.56 -23.59 25.99
CA GLU A 237 13.82 -24.27 24.70
C GLU A 237 13.29 -23.45 23.53
N ASP A 238 12.17 -22.75 23.72
CA ASP A 238 11.53 -21.91 22.72
C ASP A 238 11.47 -20.44 23.15
N ILE A 239 12.12 -19.58 22.38
CA ILE A 239 11.99 -18.12 22.50
C ILE A 239 10.92 -17.63 21.53
N PRO A 240 10.07 -16.65 21.91
CA PRO A 240 9.09 -16.09 21.00
C PRO A 240 9.71 -15.64 19.68
N SER A 241 9.23 -16.20 18.59
CA SER A 241 9.77 -15.98 17.25
C SER A 241 8.80 -15.20 16.36
N ILE A 242 9.35 -14.40 15.46
CA ILE A 242 8.61 -13.74 14.41
C ILE A 242 9.00 -14.35 13.06
N GLN A 243 8.02 -14.46 12.20
CA GLN A 243 8.21 -14.94 10.83
C GLN A 243 7.83 -13.84 9.86
N THR A 244 8.73 -13.53 8.94
CA THR A 244 8.46 -12.63 7.83
C THR A 244 8.00 -13.46 6.65
N TYR A 245 6.81 -13.17 6.14
CA TYR A 245 6.22 -13.83 5.00
C TYR A 245 6.11 -12.87 3.82
N TRP A 246 6.32 -13.41 2.64
CA TRP A 246 5.92 -12.82 1.40
C TRP A 246 4.56 -13.40 1.03
N ASP A 247 3.51 -12.64 1.33
CA ASP A 247 2.18 -12.98 0.84
C ASP A 247 2.03 -12.49 -0.59
N SER A 248 1.25 -13.19 -1.38
CA SER A 248 0.97 -12.81 -2.76
C SER A 248 -0.53 -12.71 -2.99
N THR A 249 -0.91 -11.80 -3.86
CA THR A 249 -2.27 -11.74 -4.41
C THR A 249 -2.19 -11.84 -5.92
N THR A 250 -3.20 -12.47 -6.51
CA THR A 250 -3.26 -12.62 -7.96
C THR A 250 -3.86 -11.36 -8.57
N VAL A 251 -3.19 -10.85 -9.59
CA VAL A 251 -3.65 -9.70 -10.39
C VAL A 251 -3.90 -10.16 -11.81
N MET A 252 -5.06 -9.82 -12.36
CA MET A 252 -5.42 -10.08 -13.75
C MET A 252 -5.21 -8.82 -14.57
N ALA A 253 -4.41 -8.91 -15.61
CA ALA A 253 -4.17 -7.83 -16.53
C ALA A 253 -5.41 -7.58 -17.41
N ARG A 254 -5.71 -6.30 -17.68
CA ARG A 254 -6.78 -5.83 -18.57
C ARG A 254 -6.16 -5.00 -19.68
N VAL A 255 -6.76 -5.04 -20.84
CA VAL A 255 -6.36 -4.21 -21.98
C VAL A 255 -7.02 -2.85 -21.88
N TYR A 256 -6.21 -1.80 -21.86
CA TYR A 256 -6.65 -0.42 -22.06
C TYR A 256 -6.18 0.01 -23.44
N ALA A 257 -7.10 0.35 -24.32
CA ALA A 257 -6.77 0.69 -25.69
C ALA A 257 -7.66 1.82 -26.22
N LEU A 258 -7.03 2.77 -26.87
CA LEU A 258 -7.70 3.89 -27.55
C LEU A 258 -7.16 4.05 -28.96
N LYS A 259 -8.05 4.45 -29.87
CA LYS A 259 -7.64 4.88 -31.20
C LYS A 259 -8.12 6.30 -31.47
N GLY A 260 -7.29 7.06 -32.13
CA GLY A 260 -7.62 8.39 -32.60
C GLY A 260 -7.40 8.51 -34.11
N SER A 261 -8.09 9.42 -34.74
CA SER A 261 -7.93 9.73 -36.17
C SER A 261 -7.82 11.23 -36.38
N ILE A 262 -7.01 11.62 -37.32
CA ILE A 262 -6.85 13.00 -37.75
C ILE A 262 -6.94 13.11 -39.27
N GLY A 263 -7.62 14.14 -39.78
CA GLY A 263 -7.73 14.36 -41.22
C GLY A 263 -6.42 14.84 -41.81
N LEU A 264 -6.09 14.37 -43.03
CA LEU A 264 -4.87 14.76 -43.77
C LEU A 264 -4.79 16.29 -43.97
N LEU A 265 -5.94 16.94 -44.27
CA LEU A 265 -5.99 18.39 -44.45
C LEU A 265 -5.70 19.14 -43.14
N GLN A 266 -6.18 18.62 -42.02
CA GLN A 266 -5.91 19.16 -40.68
C GLN A 266 -4.44 19.00 -40.31
N SER A 267 -3.87 17.81 -40.53
CA SER A 267 -2.45 17.55 -40.34
C SER A 267 -1.58 18.50 -41.16
N TYR A 268 -1.88 18.67 -42.42
CA TYR A 268 -1.18 19.63 -43.29
C TYR A 268 -1.29 21.08 -42.78
N GLY A 269 -2.46 21.49 -42.35
CA GLY A 269 -2.72 22.83 -41.80
C GLY A 269 -1.95 23.09 -40.53
N MET A 270 -1.92 22.15 -39.61
CA MET A 270 -1.17 22.21 -38.33
C MET A 270 0.35 22.30 -38.59
N ARG A 271 0.86 21.45 -39.47
CA ARG A 271 2.27 21.45 -39.81
C ARG A 271 2.72 22.77 -40.46
N ARG A 272 1.91 23.31 -41.36
CA ARG A 272 2.22 24.54 -42.09
C ARG A 272 2.10 25.81 -41.24
N ARG A 273 1.11 25.87 -40.35
CA ARG A 273 0.84 27.05 -39.53
C ARG A 273 1.61 27.10 -38.24
N PHE A 274 1.76 25.94 -37.59
CA PHE A 274 2.32 25.84 -36.24
C PHE A 274 3.62 25.03 -36.17
N GLY A 275 4.04 24.38 -37.27
CA GLY A 275 5.21 23.51 -37.26
C GLY A 275 5.03 22.20 -36.47
N LEU A 276 3.80 21.90 -36.04
CA LEU A 276 3.49 20.74 -35.24
C LEU A 276 3.12 19.55 -36.12
N VAL A 277 3.59 18.36 -35.74
CA VAL A 277 3.19 17.09 -36.33
C VAL A 277 1.93 16.62 -35.60
N ALA A 278 0.79 16.71 -36.28
CA ALA A 278 -0.51 16.44 -35.70
C ALA A 278 -0.66 14.98 -35.20
N GLU A 279 0.01 14.05 -35.87
CA GLU A 279 0.03 12.64 -35.49
C GLU A 279 0.79 12.40 -34.17
N ASP A 280 1.79 13.20 -33.85
CA ASP A 280 2.54 13.10 -32.60
C ASP A 280 1.75 13.71 -31.44
N GLU A 281 1.02 14.81 -31.67
CA GLU A 281 0.09 15.36 -30.70
C GLU A 281 -1.03 14.34 -30.38
N LEU A 282 -1.61 13.71 -31.43
CA LEU A 282 -2.60 12.66 -31.25
C LEU A 282 -2.06 11.48 -30.41
N ALA A 283 -0.79 11.08 -30.63
CA ALA A 283 -0.17 10.04 -29.82
C ALA A 283 -0.05 10.44 -28.34
N ARG A 284 0.35 11.67 -28.06
CA ARG A 284 0.44 12.20 -26.68
C ARG A 284 -0.91 12.24 -25.99
N ASP A 285 -1.96 12.66 -26.70
CA ASP A 285 -3.32 12.70 -26.18
C ASP A 285 -3.81 11.30 -25.83
N LEU A 286 -3.60 10.30 -26.71
CA LEU A 286 -3.97 8.90 -26.47
C LEU A 286 -3.26 8.33 -25.24
N VAL A 287 -1.96 8.61 -25.10
CA VAL A 287 -1.15 8.17 -23.95
C VAL A 287 -1.66 8.82 -22.66
N SER A 288 -1.97 10.12 -22.71
CA SER A 288 -2.47 10.86 -21.54
C SER A 288 -3.82 10.32 -21.07
N GLU A 289 -4.74 10.02 -21.99
CA GLU A 289 -6.07 9.47 -21.68
C GLU A 289 -5.98 8.07 -21.09
N ILE A 290 -5.13 7.18 -21.64
CA ILE A 290 -4.92 5.84 -21.08
C ILE A 290 -4.33 5.91 -19.66
N ASN A 291 -3.34 6.77 -19.44
CA ASN A 291 -2.76 6.96 -18.11
C ASN A 291 -3.79 7.54 -17.12
N ALA A 292 -4.65 8.45 -17.57
CA ALA A 292 -5.72 9.00 -16.75
C ALA A 292 -6.75 7.93 -16.35
N GLU A 293 -7.12 7.03 -17.27
CA GLU A 293 -8.04 5.93 -17.00
C GLU A 293 -7.45 4.93 -15.99
N ILE A 294 -6.20 4.51 -16.18
CA ILE A 294 -5.52 3.59 -15.24
C ILE A 294 -5.38 4.25 -13.86
N GLY A 295 -4.93 5.51 -13.81
CA GLY A 295 -4.84 6.27 -12.56
C GLY A 295 -6.20 6.40 -11.87
N GLY A 296 -7.25 6.61 -12.65
CA GLY A 296 -8.65 6.63 -12.19
C GLY A 296 -9.09 5.30 -11.59
N ASP A 297 -8.74 4.17 -12.22
CA ASP A 297 -9.06 2.83 -11.72
C ASP A 297 -8.38 2.55 -10.36
N ILE A 298 -7.10 2.92 -10.23
CA ILE A 298 -6.39 2.81 -8.96
C ILE A 298 -7.10 3.62 -7.87
N ILE A 299 -7.45 4.87 -8.16
CA ILE A 299 -8.08 5.76 -7.20
C ILE A 299 -9.48 5.24 -6.81
N ARG A 300 -10.30 4.81 -7.76
CA ARG A 300 -11.63 4.20 -7.49
C ARG A 300 -11.53 3.00 -6.56
N LYS A 301 -10.57 2.09 -6.81
CA LYS A 301 -10.31 0.92 -5.95
C LYS A 301 -9.84 1.31 -4.56
N LEU A 302 -8.95 2.29 -4.42
CA LEU A 302 -8.49 2.80 -3.13
C LEU A 302 -9.64 3.42 -2.32
N VAL A 303 -10.48 4.26 -2.94
CA VAL A 303 -11.67 4.84 -2.29
C VAL A 303 -12.62 3.76 -1.80
N ALA A 304 -12.88 2.75 -2.64
CA ALA A 304 -13.82 1.67 -2.31
C ALA A 304 -13.29 0.74 -1.20
N SER A 305 -11.98 0.61 -1.06
CA SER A 305 -11.36 -0.35 -0.13
C SER A 305 -10.89 0.27 1.19
N ALA A 306 -10.77 1.60 1.28
CA ALA A 306 -10.29 2.29 2.47
C ALA A 306 -11.20 2.03 3.68
N PRO A 307 -10.68 1.43 4.79
CA PRO A 307 -11.52 1.02 5.92
C PRO A 307 -11.83 2.17 6.88
N GLY A 308 -11.00 3.23 6.90
CA GLY A 308 -11.14 4.38 7.78
C GLY A 308 -11.63 5.63 7.06
N SER A 309 -12.37 6.47 7.78
CA SER A 309 -12.79 7.77 7.27
C SER A 309 -12.74 8.83 8.37
N VAL A 310 -12.35 10.04 7.99
CA VAL A 310 -12.39 11.25 8.83
C VAL A 310 -13.27 12.27 8.12
N GLU A 311 -13.98 13.07 8.90
CA GLU A 311 -14.82 14.16 8.37
C GLU A 311 -14.29 15.51 8.83
N TRP A 312 -14.29 16.50 7.94
CA TRP A 312 -14.00 17.87 8.25
C TRP A 312 -15.08 18.79 7.65
N SER A 313 -15.66 19.66 8.47
CA SER A 313 -16.68 20.61 7.98
C SER A 313 -16.01 21.83 7.37
N LYS A 314 -16.45 22.23 6.18
CA LYS A 314 -16.02 23.47 5.53
C LYS A 314 -16.65 24.70 6.16
N THR A 315 -17.78 24.54 6.86
CA THR A 315 -18.51 25.63 7.47
C THR A 315 -17.83 26.06 8.78
N PRO A 316 -17.35 27.31 8.92
CA PRO A 316 -16.72 27.75 10.15
C PRO A 316 -17.74 27.81 11.29
N PRO A 317 -17.34 27.48 12.53
CA PRO A 317 -18.14 27.76 13.72
C PRO A 317 -18.45 29.24 13.86
N SER A 318 -19.56 29.54 14.55
CA SER A 318 -19.96 30.95 14.77
C SER A 318 -18.86 31.77 15.47
N GLY A 319 -18.51 32.90 14.88
CA GLY A 319 -17.47 33.80 15.42
C GLY A 319 -16.05 33.54 14.92
N ILE A 320 -15.83 32.51 14.13
CA ILE A 320 -14.51 32.20 13.52
C ILE A 320 -14.52 32.59 12.05
N SER A 321 -13.47 33.28 11.58
CA SER A 321 -13.33 33.59 10.16
C SER A 321 -13.04 32.33 9.33
N TYR A 322 -13.50 32.32 8.06
CA TYR A 322 -13.23 31.19 7.17
C TYR A 322 -11.73 30.98 6.94
N TYR A 323 -10.92 32.04 7.01
CA TYR A 323 -9.47 31.95 6.89
C TYR A 323 -8.84 31.19 8.07
N GLU A 324 -9.23 31.49 9.29
CA GLU A 324 -8.78 30.81 10.50
C GLU A 324 -9.27 29.35 10.50
N HIS A 325 -10.54 29.15 10.16
CA HIS A 325 -11.11 27.81 10.10
C HIS A 325 -10.40 26.90 9.07
N LYS A 326 -9.95 27.43 7.95
CA LYS A 326 -9.16 26.64 6.99
C LYS A 326 -7.88 26.05 7.58
N GLN A 327 -7.27 26.72 8.54
CA GLN A 327 -6.04 26.21 9.17
C GLN A 327 -6.30 24.90 9.93
N THR A 328 -7.51 24.71 10.47
CA THR A 328 -7.91 23.46 11.14
C THR A 328 -7.96 22.27 10.20
N PHE A 329 -7.88 22.48 8.88
CA PHE A 329 -7.74 21.38 7.93
C PHE A 329 -6.43 20.60 8.12
N LYS A 330 -5.36 21.25 8.65
CA LYS A 330 -4.14 20.55 9.04
C LYS A 330 -4.35 19.61 10.21
N ASP A 331 -5.21 20.00 11.16
CA ASP A 331 -5.57 19.15 12.29
C ASP A 331 -6.35 17.93 11.80
N ALA A 332 -7.28 18.13 10.84
CA ALA A 332 -7.98 17.02 10.20
C ALA A 332 -7.02 16.06 9.43
N LEU A 333 -5.96 16.57 8.82
CA LEU A 333 -4.91 15.72 8.22
C LEU A 333 -4.13 14.95 9.29
N ALA A 334 -3.86 15.54 10.44
CA ALA A 334 -3.24 14.84 11.57
C ALA A 334 -4.15 13.74 12.13
N ASP A 335 -5.48 13.98 12.18
CA ASP A 335 -6.46 12.96 12.55
C ASP A 335 -6.47 11.80 11.54
N VAL A 336 -6.42 12.11 10.25
CA VAL A 336 -6.31 11.09 9.17
C VAL A 336 -5.04 10.26 9.36
N GLU A 337 -3.91 10.89 9.68
CA GLU A 337 -2.66 10.17 9.95
C GLU A 337 -2.76 9.30 11.20
N SER A 338 -3.40 9.79 12.26
CA SER A 338 -3.65 9.01 13.49
C SER A 338 -4.48 7.77 13.19
N VAL A 339 -5.56 7.90 12.41
CA VAL A 339 -6.38 6.76 11.96
C VAL A 339 -5.55 5.80 11.12
N LEU A 340 -4.75 6.30 10.17
CA LEU A 340 -3.89 5.48 9.33
C LEU A 340 -2.88 4.68 10.16
N VAL A 341 -2.19 5.33 11.09
CA VAL A 341 -1.24 4.67 12.00
C VAL A 341 -1.94 3.67 12.89
N GLY A 342 -3.13 3.98 13.40
CA GLY A 342 -3.94 3.06 14.20
C GLY A 342 -4.36 1.79 13.45
N GLN A 343 -4.66 1.91 12.15
CA GLN A 343 -5.05 0.78 11.30
C GLN A 343 -3.87 -0.05 10.81
N ALA A 344 -2.77 0.61 10.45
CA ALA A 344 -1.62 0.00 9.82
C ALA A 344 -0.50 -0.36 10.81
N GLY A 345 -0.55 0.16 12.03
CA GLY A 345 0.50 0.02 13.05
C GLY A 345 1.79 0.77 12.71
N ARG A 346 1.85 1.46 11.58
CA ARG A 346 3.02 2.20 11.07
C ARG A 346 2.64 3.13 9.91
N GLY A 347 3.55 4.00 9.55
CA GLY A 347 3.47 4.84 8.37
C GLY A 347 3.10 6.28 8.69
N VAL A 348 3.24 7.11 7.68
CA VAL A 348 2.81 8.51 7.64
C VAL A 348 2.07 8.73 6.33
N ILE A 349 1.34 9.80 6.18
CA ILE A 349 0.72 10.14 4.90
C ILE A 349 1.82 10.47 3.89
N SER A 350 2.04 9.58 2.93
CA SER A 350 3.01 9.81 1.85
C SER A 350 2.39 10.59 0.69
N VAL A 351 1.14 10.26 0.34
CA VAL A 351 0.42 10.87 -0.77
C VAL A 351 -1.01 11.19 -0.36
N LEU A 352 -1.45 12.40 -0.65
CA LEU A 352 -2.83 12.86 -0.51
C LEU A 352 -3.46 12.99 -1.90
N ILE A 353 -4.38 12.09 -2.22
CA ILE A 353 -5.17 12.14 -3.45
C ILE A 353 -6.42 12.97 -3.15
N ALA A 354 -6.49 14.17 -3.69
CA ALA A 354 -7.53 15.15 -3.35
C ALA A 354 -8.44 15.44 -4.53
N GLY A 355 -9.75 15.42 -4.30
CA GLY A 355 -10.74 15.97 -5.22
C GLY A 355 -10.54 17.48 -5.42
N ARG A 356 -11.08 18.03 -6.49
CA ARG A 356 -10.80 19.41 -6.91
C ARG A 356 -11.07 20.46 -5.81
N ASN A 357 -12.13 20.29 -5.00
CA ASN A 357 -12.48 21.23 -3.93
C ASN A 357 -11.53 21.12 -2.74
N VAL A 358 -11.14 19.89 -2.37
CA VAL A 358 -10.17 19.63 -1.32
C VAL A 358 -8.78 20.13 -1.74
N ALA A 359 -8.37 19.88 -2.98
CA ALA A 359 -7.11 20.38 -3.52
C ALA A 359 -7.05 21.92 -3.50
N ALA A 360 -8.17 22.62 -3.74
CA ALA A 360 -8.24 24.06 -3.62
C ALA A 360 -8.04 24.55 -2.18
N ILE A 361 -8.55 23.84 -1.17
CA ILE A 361 -8.31 24.13 0.25
C ILE A 361 -6.83 23.91 0.56
N VAL A 362 -6.29 22.76 0.22
CA VAL A 362 -4.89 22.38 0.44
C VAL A 362 -3.91 23.39 -0.15
N SER A 363 -4.20 23.90 -1.36
CA SER A 363 -3.33 24.89 -2.04
C SER A 363 -3.23 26.24 -1.33
N THR A 364 -4.14 26.53 -0.40
CA THR A 364 -4.14 27.79 0.38
C THR A 364 -3.49 27.62 1.76
N LEU A 365 -3.09 26.41 2.13
CA LEU A 365 -2.45 26.15 3.42
C LEU A 365 -0.97 26.59 3.43
N PRO A 366 -0.46 27.08 4.55
CA PRO A 366 0.97 27.34 4.68
C PRO A 366 1.78 26.04 4.57
N GLY A 367 2.89 26.10 3.85
CA GLY A 367 3.73 24.93 3.57
C GLY A 367 3.43 24.22 2.25
N PHE A 368 2.38 24.63 1.53
CA PHE A 368 2.10 24.09 0.20
C PHE A 368 3.03 24.68 -0.86
N THR A 369 3.67 23.80 -1.61
CA THR A 369 4.51 24.17 -2.76
C THR A 369 3.91 23.57 -4.03
N LYS A 370 3.50 24.42 -4.97
CA LYS A 370 2.95 24.00 -6.25
C LYS A 370 4.06 23.54 -7.20
N LEU A 371 3.89 22.35 -7.81
CA LEU A 371 4.87 21.74 -8.70
C LEU A 371 4.48 21.79 -10.18
N THR A 372 3.18 21.74 -10.50
CA THR A 372 2.70 21.69 -11.88
C THR A 372 1.64 22.75 -12.16
N ASP A 373 1.51 23.12 -13.44
CA ASP A 373 0.49 24.07 -13.89
C ASP A 373 -0.91 23.48 -13.97
N GLY A 374 -1.03 22.15 -13.85
CA GLY A 374 -2.30 21.43 -13.95
C GLY A 374 -2.82 21.32 -15.38
N SER A 375 -1.94 21.34 -16.36
CA SER A 375 -2.25 21.14 -17.79
C SER A 375 -2.52 19.68 -18.15
N THR A 376 -2.26 18.73 -17.24
CA THR A 376 -2.45 17.30 -17.47
C THR A 376 -3.90 16.89 -17.26
N ILE A 377 -4.40 16.03 -18.12
CA ILE A 377 -5.77 15.48 -18.07
C ILE A 377 -5.90 14.50 -16.90
N GLY A 378 -7.07 14.45 -16.26
CA GLY A 378 -7.37 13.50 -15.19
C GLY A 378 -6.69 13.82 -13.85
N ALA A 379 -6.09 12.81 -13.26
CA ALA A 379 -5.32 12.97 -12.02
C ALA A 379 -3.90 13.41 -12.33
N HIS A 380 -3.40 14.41 -11.61
CA HIS A 380 -2.04 14.92 -11.77
C HIS A 380 -1.41 15.34 -10.45
N ILE A 381 -0.08 15.32 -10.42
CA ILE A 381 0.69 15.80 -9.30
C ILE A 381 0.51 17.32 -9.21
N TYR A 382 -0.07 17.80 -8.10
CA TYR A 382 -0.38 19.21 -7.92
C TYR A 382 0.73 19.96 -7.19
N GLY A 383 1.28 19.34 -6.15
CA GLY A 383 2.31 19.96 -5.34
C GLY A 383 2.71 19.08 -4.16
N THR A 384 3.40 19.67 -3.21
CA THR A 384 3.78 19.07 -1.93
C THR A 384 3.28 19.91 -0.76
N LEU A 385 2.83 19.27 0.31
CA LEU A 385 2.46 19.90 1.57
C LEU A 385 3.17 19.17 2.71
N ASP A 386 4.03 19.86 3.44
CA ASP A 386 4.75 19.33 4.62
C ASP A 386 5.39 17.95 4.36
N GLY A 387 5.96 17.74 3.15
CA GLY A 387 6.63 16.49 2.74
C GLY A 387 5.73 15.46 2.10
N MET A 388 4.40 15.57 2.18
CA MET A 388 3.48 14.68 1.45
C MET A 388 3.22 15.19 0.04
N THR A 389 3.11 14.28 -0.92
CA THR A 389 2.76 14.60 -2.30
C THR A 389 1.24 14.76 -2.44
N VAL A 390 0.81 15.87 -3.02
CA VAL A 390 -0.60 16.13 -3.28
C VAL A 390 -0.92 15.85 -4.74
N VAL A 391 -1.82 14.91 -4.98
CA VAL A 391 -2.36 14.58 -6.31
C VAL A 391 -3.77 15.18 -6.41
N ARG A 392 -4.01 15.99 -7.44
CA ARG A 392 -5.33 16.55 -7.72
C ARG A 392 -6.07 15.70 -8.73
N VAL A 393 -7.30 15.33 -8.40
CA VAL A 393 -8.23 14.64 -9.30
C VAL A 393 -9.26 15.65 -9.79
N VAL A 394 -9.36 15.81 -11.10
CA VAL A 394 -10.28 16.78 -11.72
C VAL A 394 -11.64 16.15 -11.97
N ASP A 395 -11.66 14.88 -12.37
CA ASP A 395 -12.88 14.16 -12.74
C ASP A 395 -13.67 13.70 -11.50
N ALA A 396 -14.91 14.17 -11.39
CA ALA A 396 -15.82 13.82 -10.32
C ALA A 396 -16.30 12.34 -10.37
N SER A 397 -16.18 11.68 -11.51
CA SER A 397 -16.52 10.25 -11.66
C SER A 397 -15.45 9.33 -11.07
N VAL A 398 -14.22 9.82 -10.93
CA VAL A 398 -13.10 9.11 -10.33
C VAL A 398 -13.05 9.32 -8.82
N LEU A 399 -13.18 10.58 -8.39
CA LEU A 399 -13.17 10.96 -6.97
C LEU A 399 -14.11 12.14 -6.76
N ASP A 400 -15.01 12.01 -5.77
CA ASP A 400 -15.90 13.10 -5.38
C ASP A 400 -15.09 14.38 -5.12
N PRO A 401 -15.50 15.55 -5.63
CA PRO A 401 -14.80 16.81 -5.45
C PRO A 401 -14.50 17.18 -3.99
N ASN A 402 -15.35 16.74 -3.05
CA ASN A 402 -15.26 17.01 -1.62
C ASN A 402 -14.59 15.88 -0.83
N LYS A 403 -14.03 14.88 -1.49
CA LYS A 403 -13.31 13.77 -0.86
C LYS A 403 -11.82 13.84 -1.14
N ALA A 404 -11.05 13.29 -0.22
CA ALA A 404 -9.66 12.95 -0.42
C ALA A 404 -9.37 11.53 0.10
N VAL A 405 -8.32 10.93 -0.40
CA VAL A 405 -7.77 9.67 0.11
C VAL A 405 -6.31 9.89 0.45
N ALA A 406 -5.98 9.70 1.71
CA ALA A 406 -4.61 9.70 2.18
C ALA A 406 -4.06 8.27 2.12
N ILE A 407 -2.89 8.09 1.55
CA ILE A 407 -2.25 6.79 1.43
C ILE A 407 -0.84 6.80 1.98
N TYR A 408 -0.45 5.67 2.57
CA TYR A 408 0.94 5.37 2.86
C TYR A 408 1.54 4.55 1.73
N LYS A 409 2.72 4.98 1.29
CA LYS A 409 3.57 4.24 0.38
C LYS A 409 5.00 4.30 0.90
N GLY A 410 5.56 3.13 1.25
CA GLY A 410 6.94 3.00 1.66
C GLY A 410 7.92 3.17 0.50
N ALA A 411 9.20 3.29 0.81
CA ALA A 411 10.28 3.29 -0.18
C ALA A 411 10.39 1.92 -0.88
N ASN A 412 10.00 0.85 -0.19
CA ASN A 412 10.00 -0.51 -0.71
C ASN A 412 8.71 -0.76 -1.53
N PRO A 413 8.78 -1.33 -2.76
CA PRO A 413 7.61 -1.61 -3.59
C PRO A 413 6.63 -2.61 -2.98
N PHE A 414 7.05 -3.37 -1.97
CA PHE A 414 6.21 -4.33 -1.26
C PHE A 414 5.40 -3.72 -0.10
N GLU A 415 5.51 -2.39 0.11
CA GLU A 415 4.81 -1.63 1.14
C GLU A 415 4.02 -0.47 0.52
N ALA A 416 2.95 -0.80 -0.19
CA ALA A 416 2.08 0.17 -0.82
C ALA A 416 0.59 -0.21 -0.65
N ALA A 417 -0.29 0.79 -0.68
CA ALA A 417 -1.73 0.55 -0.63
C ALA A 417 -2.25 -0.15 -1.89
N ALA A 418 -1.73 0.22 -3.06
CA ALA A 418 -2.14 -0.34 -4.35
C ALA A 418 -0.93 -0.74 -5.20
N VAL A 419 -1.16 -1.62 -6.16
CA VAL A 419 -0.19 -2.06 -7.14
C VAL A 419 -0.69 -1.83 -8.56
N TYR A 420 0.22 -1.44 -9.41
CA TYR A 420 0.10 -1.44 -10.85
C TYR A 420 1.04 -2.52 -11.41
N ALA A 421 0.46 -3.48 -12.11
CA ALA A 421 1.16 -4.65 -12.64
C ALA A 421 1.11 -4.64 -14.18
N PRO A 422 2.05 -4.00 -14.85
CA PRO A 422 2.13 -4.01 -16.31
C PRO A 422 2.58 -5.38 -16.81
N TYR A 423 1.81 -5.95 -17.74
CA TYR A 423 2.13 -7.14 -18.50
C TYR A 423 2.74 -6.75 -19.85
N MET A 424 2.05 -5.88 -20.61
CA MET A 424 2.58 -5.27 -21.81
C MET A 424 2.66 -3.75 -21.59
N PRO A 425 3.82 -3.12 -21.85
CA PRO A 425 3.98 -1.69 -21.67
C PRO A 425 3.10 -0.90 -22.65
N LEU A 426 2.97 0.38 -22.38
CA LEU A 426 2.25 1.30 -23.24
C LEU A 426 2.91 1.34 -24.63
N THR A 427 2.17 0.91 -25.63
CA THR A 427 2.62 0.89 -27.02
C THR A 427 1.75 1.83 -27.86
N VAL A 428 2.36 2.54 -28.79
CA VAL A 428 1.67 3.42 -29.75
C VAL A 428 1.98 2.94 -31.15
N THR A 429 0.91 2.71 -31.96
CA THR A 429 1.08 2.27 -33.34
C THR A 429 1.63 3.40 -34.23
N THR A 430 2.20 3.01 -35.36
CA THR A 430 2.46 3.98 -36.45
C THR A 430 1.20 4.61 -36.99
N THR A 431 1.37 5.68 -37.74
CA THR A 431 0.31 6.31 -38.51
C THR A 431 -0.14 5.37 -39.63
N LEU A 432 -1.39 4.93 -39.55
CA LEU A 432 -2.04 4.10 -40.55
C LEU A 432 -3.15 4.90 -41.25
N PRO A 433 -3.45 4.62 -42.52
CA PRO A 433 -4.64 5.17 -43.16
C PRO A 433 -5.92 4.75 -42.43
N ALA A 434 -6.85 5.63 -42.23
CA ALA A 434 -8.17 5.29 -41.66
C ALA A 434 -8.96 4.41 -42.65
N GLY A 435 -9.31 3.20 -42.24
CA GLY A 435 -9.86 2.18 -43.14
C GLY A 435 -11.14 2.55 -43.88
N LYS A 436 -11.95 3.50 -43.39
CA LYS A 436 -13.16 4.00 -44.04
C LYS A 436 -13.01 5.40 -44.68
N ASN A 437 -11.93 6.10 -44.35
CA ASN A 437 -11.68 7.45 -44.88
C ASN A 437 -10.20 7.51 -45.35
N PRO A 438 -9.98 7.46 -46.70
CA PRO A 438 -8.63 7.48 -47.25
C PRO A 438 -7.89 8.83 -47.03
N LEU A 439 -8.60 9.89 -46.64
CA LEU A 439 -8.02 11.17 -46.27
C LEU A 439 -7.78 11.31 -44.76
N GLY A 440 -7.93 10.24 -44.00
CA GLY A 440 -7.70 10.22 -42.57
C GLY A 440 -6.47 9.38 -42.22
N ASN A 441 -5.67 9.86 -41.25
CA ASN A 441 -4.63 9.12 -40.57
C ASN A 441 -5.17 8.68 -39.21
N GLN A 442 -4.80 7.48 -38.75
CA GLN A 442 -5.16 6.98 -37.45
C GLN A 442 -3.94 6.44 -36.72
N ARG A 443 -3.95 6.58 -35.39
CA ARG A 443 -3.04 5.91 -34.47
C ARG A 443 -3.83 5.24 -33.37
N ALA A 444 -3.29 4.19 -32.79
CA ALA A 444 -3.82 3.55 -31.60
C ALA A 444 -2.74 3.47 -30.53
N ALA A 445 -3.14 3.57 -29.28
CA ALA A 445 -2.29 3.29 -28.14
C ALA A 445 -2.96 2.18 -27.33
N ALA A 446 -2.15 1.28 -26.78
CA ALA A 446 -2.64 0.18 -25.94
C ALA A 446 -1.62 -0.13 -24.83
N VAL A 447 -2.15 -0.56 -23.69
CA VAL A 447 -1.40 -1.10 -22.57
C VAL A 447 -2.17 -2.28 -22.00
N TRP A 448 -1.46 -3.30 -21.54
CA TRP A 448 -2.08 -4.45 -20.90
C TRP A 448 -1.52 -4.55 -19.48
N ALA A 449 -2.34 -4.19 -18.50
CA ALA A 449 -1.90 -4.06 -17.12
C ALA A 449 -3.01 -4.40 -16.13
N GLY A 450 -2.60 -4.89 -14.98
CA GLY A 450 -3.47 -5.14 -13.85
C GLY A 450 -3.35 -4.05 -12.77
N VAL A 451 -4.43 -3.81 -12.08
CA VAL A 451 -4.48 -2.91 -10.93
C VAL A 451 -5.16 -3.62 -9.77
N GLU A 452 -4.55 -3.61 -8.58
CA GLU A 452 -5.15 -4.20 -7.38
C GLU A 452 -4.78 -3.43 -6.12
N VAL A 453 -5.60 -3.55 -5.07
CA VAL A 453 -5.30 -3.03 -3.73
C VAL A 453 -4.57 -4.11 -2.95
N LEU A 454 -3.33 -3.83 -2.54
CA LEU A 454 -2.52 -4.75 -1.75
C LEU A 454 -2.89 -4.67 -0.27
N VAL A 455 -2.85 -3.44 0.27
CA VAL A 455 -2.95 -3.18 1.70
C VAL A 455 -3.98 -2.10 1.93
N LYS A 456 -5.24 -2.52 2.12
CA LYS A 456 -6.35 -1.57 2.34
C LYS A 456 -6.16 -0.67 3.56
N ASN A 457 -5.47 -1.15 4.60
CA ASN A 457 -5.20 -0.39 5.83
C ASN A 457 -4.21 0.76 5.63
N PHE A 458 -3.54 0.84 4.48
CA PHE A 458 -2.69 1.97 4.10
C PHE A 458 -3.46 3.09 3.40
N ALA A 459 -4.78 3.03 3.39
CA ALA A 459 -5.64 4.06 2.81
C ALA A 459 -6.69 4.53 3.83
N VAL A 460 -6.87 5.85 3.92
CA VAL A 460 -7.91 6.49 4.76
C VAL A 460 -8.59 7.56 3.94
N THR A 461 -9.91 7.63 4.00
CA THR A 461 -10.68 8.66 3.32
C THR A 461 -10.89 9.89 4.20
N LEU A 462 -10.84 11.07 3.62
CA LEU A 462 -11.21 12.35 4.24
C LEU A 462 -12.40 12.94 3.48
N ASN A 463 -13.50 13.16 4.18
CA ASN A 463 -14.71 13.76 3.63
C ASN A 463 -14.83 15.22 4.08
N VAL A 464 -14.97 16.14 3.14
CA VAL A 464 -15.23 17.54 3.41
C VAL A 464 -16.74 17.81 3.30
N THR A 465 -17.38 18.06 4.42
CA THR A 465 -18.81 18.34 4.48
C THR A 465 -19.09 19.85 4.35
N THR A 466 -20.26 20.20 3.86
CA THR A 466 -20.72 21.60 3.68
C THR A 466 -22.02 21.85 4.46
N SER A 467 -22.13 21.22 5.61
CA SER A 467 -23.33 21.42 6.47
C SER A 467 -23.28 22.74 7.20
#